data_3b0b82225a6b3730b39ed3bffffbd765
#
_entry.id   3b0b82225a6b3730b39ed3bffffbd765
#
_cell.length_a   1.000
_cell.length_b   1.000
_cell.length_c   1.000
_cell.angle_alpha   90.00
_cell.angle_beta   90.00
_cell.angle_gamma   90.00
#
_symmetry.space_group_name_H-M   'P 1'
#
loop_
_entity.id
_entity.type
_entity.pdbx_description
1 polymer ?
#
loop_
_entity_poly.entity_id
_entity_poly.type
_entity_poly.pdbx_seq_one_letter_code
_entity_poly.pdbx_strand_id
1 'polypeptide(L)'
;MKRSEVNKALRELEAMCEAYHCYLPPFCHFTPKEWEDKGHEYDEVRDCCLGWDITDYGQGDFDKMGFSLITIRNGSQTMQSKYPKVYAEKLLYLKEGQYSPNHFHWYKTEDIINRGGGNVLIRVYNSHPDESIDYESDVTVHTDGRTYTVPAGTQIRLTPGESIYIQQYLYHDFEVEPGTGDVLLGEVSQCNDDSNDNRFNPPMGRFPAIEEDEAPYRLLCTEYPAAKD
;
A
#
# COMPACT_ATOMS: atom_id res chain seq x y z
N MET A 1 -9.87 -14.78 -1.17
CA MET A 1 -8.69 -15.20 -1.97
C MET A 1 -8.22 -16.58 -1.56
N LYS A 2 -7.63 -17.35 -2.49
CA LYS A 2 -6.90 -18.59 -2.16
C LYS A 2 -5.44 -18.27 -1.81
N ARG A 3 -4.82 -19.12 -0.97
CA ARG A 3 -3.39 -18.97 -0.65
C ARG A 3 -2.51 -19.08 -1.91
N SER A 4 -2.89 -19.92 -2.86
CA SER A 4 -2.21 -20.02 -4.16
C SER A 4 -2.20 -18.70 -4.95
N GLU A 5 -3.31 -17.93 -4.90
CA GLU A 5 -3.40 -16.61 -5.52
C GLU A 5 -2.52 -15.60 -4.79
N VAL A 6 -2.52 -15.63 -3.45
CA VAL A 6 -1.63 -14.80 -2.62
C VAL A 6 -0.17 -15.10 -2.97
N ASN A 7 0.23 -16.36 -2.94
CA ASN A 7 1.60 -16.79 -3.26
C ASN A 7 2.04 -16.33 -4.65
N LYS A 8 1.15 -16.42 -5.65
CA LYS A 8 1.41 -15.91 -7.01
C LYS A 8 1.64 -14.42 -7.01
N ALA A 9 0.76 -13.64 -6.37
CA ALA A 9 0.88 -12.18 -6.32
C ALA A 9 2.17 -11.71 -5.61
N LEU A 10 2.57 -12.39 -4.52
CA LEU A 10 3.82 -12.06 -3.83
C LEU A 10 5.06 -12.35 -4.68
N ARG A 11 5.07 -13.44 -5.47
CA ARG A 11 6.18 -13.73 -6.40
C ARG A 11 6.24 -12.70 -7.54
N GLU A 12 5.09 -12.26 -8.04
CA GLU A 12 5.01 -11.21 -9.08
C GLU A 12 5.56 -9.89 -8.54
N LEU A 13 5.20 -9.48 -7.32
CA LEU A 13 5.75 -8.30 -6.66
C LEU A 13 7.27 -8.44 -6.42
N GLU A 14 7.76 -9.60 -5.94
CA GLU A 14 9.20 -9.83 -5.73
C GLU A 14 9.97 -9.69 -7.04
N ALA A 15 9.46 -10.29 -8.13
CA ALA A 15 10.06 -10.18 -9.46
C ALA A 15 10.04 -8.73 -9.98
N MET A 16 8.99 -7.97 -9.71
CA MET A 16 8.90 -6.55 -10.07
C MET A 16 9.92 -5.72 -9.29
N CYS A 17 10.09 -5.97 -7.99
CA CYS A 17 11.13 -5.32 -7.18
C CYS A 17 12.54 -5.62 -7.73
N GLU A 18 12.82 -6.86 -8.11
CA GLU A 18 14.11 -7.24 -8.72
C GLU A 18 14.33 -6.52 -10.06
N ALA A 19 13.32 -6.51 -10.94
CA ALA A 19 13.41 -5.89 -12.27
C ALA A 19 13.71 -4.38 -12.20
N TYR A 20 13.20 -3.69 -11.17
CA TYR A 20 13.43 -2.26 -10.96
C TYR A 20 14.50 -1.96 -9.90
N HIS A 21 15.30 -2.98 -9.49
CA HIS A 21 16.41 -2.84 -8.53
C HIS A 21 16.01 -2.27 -7.17
N CYS A 22 14.75 -2.52 -6.75
CA CYS A 22 14.25 -2.20 -5.44
C CYS A 22 14.55 -3.38 -4.48
N TYR A 23 15.78 -3.42 -3.95
CA TYR A 23 16.22 -4.52 -3.09
C TYR A 23 15.50 -4.50 -1.75
N LEU A 24 15.00 -5.68 -1.34
CA LEU A 24 14.21 -5.85 -0.13
C LEU A 24 15.09 -6.16 1.09
N PRO A 25 14.67 -5.75 2.30
CA PRO A 25 15.34 -6.13 3.55
C PRO A 25 15.38 -7.65 3.77
N PRO A 26 16.36 -8.18 4.51
CA PRO A 26 16.50 -9.63 4.75
C PRO A 26 15.24 -10.31 5.28
N PHE A 27 14.47 -9.68 6.16
CA PHE A 27 13.26 -10.27 6.73
C PHE A 27 12.17 -10.56 5.69
N CYS A 28 12.14 -9.85 4.56
CA CYS A 28 11.22 -10.13 3.46
C CYS A 28 11.51 -11.48 2.77
N HIS A 29 12.71 -12.01 2.92
CA HIS A 29 13.13 -13.26 2.29
C HIS A 29 12.96 -14.48 3.21
N PHE A 30 12.60 -14.30 4.49
CA PHE A 30 12.41 -15.42 5.40
C PHE A 30 11.23 -16.28 4.97
N THR A 31 11.46 -17.58 4.99
CA THR A 31 10.42 -18.59 4.82
C THR A 31 9.54 -18.65 6.06
N PRO A 32 8.31 -19.21 5.96
CA PRO A 32 7.47 -19.47 7.13
C PRO A 32 8.19 -20.26 8.23
N LYS A 33 9.02 -21.23 7.85
CA LYS A 33 9.79 -22.04 8.80
C LYS A 33 10.90 -21.24 9.50
N GLU A 34 11.57 -20.35 8.79
CA GLU A 34 12.60 -19.49 9.41
C GLU A 34 11.97 -18.49 10.40
N TRP A 35 10.73 -18.07 10.18
CA TRP A 35 10.01 -17.23 11.13
C TRP A 35 9.71 -17.91 12.46
N GLU A 36 9.56 -19.23 12.50
CA GLU A 36 9.35 -20.02 13.73
C GLU A 36 10.55 -19.91 14.70
N ASP A 37 11.74 -19.59 14.17
CA ASP A 37 12.99 -19.48 14.95
C ASP A 37 13.39 -18.03 15.28
N LYS A 38 12.59 -17.01 14.88
CA LYS A 38 12.91 -15.60 15.13
C LYS A 38 12.43 -15.16 16.51
N GLY A 39 13.37 -14.64 17.29
CA GLY A 39 13.13 -14.11 18.65
C GLY A 39 12.65 -12.64 18.68
N HIS A 40 12.85 -12.01 19.83
CA HIS A 40 12.42 -10.64 20.10
C HIS A 40 13.19 -9.57 19.32
N GLU A 41 14.32 -9.90 18.70
CA GLU A 41 15.05 -9.00 17.80
C GLU A 41 14.25 -8.61 16.54
N TYR A 42 13.14 -9.32 16.24
CA TYR A 42 12.21 -9.02 15.16
C TYR A 42 10.86 -8.46 15.66
N ASP A 43 10.76 -8.01 16.90
CA ASP A 43 9.50 -7.45 17.43
C ASP A 43 9.05 -6.22 16.63
N GLU A 44 9.97 -5.35 16.18
CA GLU A 44 9.59 -4.20 15.34
C GLU A 44 8.90 -4.65 14.05
N VAL A 45 9.34 -5.75 13.44
CA VAL A 45 8.70 -6.28 12.23
C VAL A 45 7.26 -6.71 12.51
N ARG A 46 7.02 -7.37 13.64
CA ARG A 46 5.68 -7.83 14.06
C ARG A 46 4.78 -6.67 14.49
N ASP A 47 5.27 -5.85 15.40
CA ASP A 47 4.50 -4.80 16.06
C ASP A 47 4.16 -3.62 15.11
N CYS A 48 5.03 -3.36 14.13
CA CYS A 48 4.83 -2.30 13.15
C CYS A 48 4.32 -2.81 11.79
N CYS A 49 3.90 -4.09 11.70
CA CYS A 49 3.38 -4.73 10.48
C CYS A 49 4.29 -4.53 9.27
N LEU A 50 5.61 -4.80 9.43
CA LEU A 50 6.54 -4.78 8.31
C LEU A 50 6.42 -6.07 7.48
N GLY A 51 6.77 -6.00 6.20
CA GLY A 51 6.84 -7.16 5.29
C GLY A 51 5.70 -7.21 4.29
N TRP A 52 5.41 -8.42 3.84
CA TRP A 52 4.46 -8.69 2.78
C TRP A 52 3.02 -8.47 3.22
N ASP A 53 2.23 -7.90 2.32
CA ASP A 53 0.80 -7.73 2.51
C ASP A 53 0.08 -7.76 1.16
N ILE A 54 -1.23 -7.99 1.19
CA ILE A 54 -2.08 -8.07 0.02
C ILE A 54 -3.49 -7.61 0.40
N THR A 55 -4.19 -7.02 -0.53
CA THR A 55 -5.58 -6.62 -0.33
C THR A 55 -6.42 -6.86 -1.57
N ASP A 56 -7.64 -7.34 -1.36
CA ASP A 56 -8.76 -7.32 -2.30
C ASP A 56 -9.92 -6.53 -1.69
N TYR A 57 -9.65 -5.78 -0.61
CA TYR A 57 -10.62 -5.01 0.15
C TYR A 57 -11.83 -5.82 0.65
N GLY A 58 -11.66 -7.15 0.77
CA GLY A 58 -12.73 -8.07 1.14
C GLY A 58 -13.78 -8.29 0.05
N GLN A 59 -13.50 -7.89 -1.19
CA GLN A 59 -14.45 -8.00 -2.31
C GLN A 59 -14.38 -9.33 -3.05
N GLY A 60 -13.28 -10.09 -2.90
CA GLY A 60 -13.11 -11.40 -3.55
C GLY A 60 -12.80 -11.31 -5.05
N ASP A 61 -12.40 -10.15 -5.56
CA ASP A 61 -12.06 -9.93 -6.98
C ASP A 61 -10.70 -9.20 -7.08
N PHE A 62 -9.63 -9.92 -6.67
CA PHE A 62 -8.28 -9.36 -6.64
C PHE A 62 -7.78 -8.91 -8.02
N ASP A 63 -8.22 -9.53 -9.10
CA ASP A 63 -7.78 -9.17 -10.45
C ASP A 63 -8.32 -7.81 -10.91
N LYS A 64 -9.35 -7.29 -10.24
CA LYS A 64 -9.90 -5.96 -10.51
C LYS A 64 -9.61 -4.97 -9.41
N MET A 65 -9.86 -5.35 -8.16
CA MET A 65 -9.77 -4.47 -7.01
C MET A 65 -8.77 -5.03 -6.02
N GLY A 66 -7.63 -4.37 -5.90
CA GLY A 66 -6.59 -4.80 -4.99
C GLY A 66 -5.19 -4.55 -5.53
N PHE A 67 -4.23 -4.84 -4.70
CA PHE A 67 -2.80 -4.84 -5.02
C PHE A 67 -2.03 -5.64 -3.97
N SER A 68 -0.80 -6.00 -4.29
CA SER A 68 0.16 -6.54 -3.34
C SER A 68 1.17 -5.47 -2.93
N LEU A 69 1.69 -5.55 -1.72
CA LEU A 69 2.63 -4.56 -1.20
C LEU A 69 3.64 -5.16 -0.23
N ILE A 70 4.70 -4.39 0.01
CA ILE A 70 5.70 -4.68 1.04
C ILE A 70 5.91 -3.41 1.86
N THR A 71 5.69 -3.50 3.17
CA THR A 71 6.10 -2.44 4.10
C THR A 71 7.56 -2.67 4.49
N ILE A 72 8.46 -1.83 3.95
CA ILE A 72 9.90 -1.95 4.15
C ILE A 72 10.30 -1.40 5.52
N ARG A 73 9.68 -0.29 5.92
CA ARG A 73 9.86 0.34 7.23
C ARG A 73 8.58 1.04 7.65
N ASN A 74 8.36 1.04 8.96
CA ASN A 74 7.26 1.74 9.59
C ASN A 74 7.61 2.06 11.04
N GLY A 75 6.98 3.07 11.61
CA GLY A 75 6.92 3.29 13.04
C GLY A 75 5.58 2.83 13.61
N SER A 76 5.21 3.38 14.75
CA SER A 76 3.91 3.12 15.36
C SER A 76 3.27 4.41 15.84
N GLN A 77 2.01 4.63 15.52
CA GLN A 77 1.25 5.78 16.03
C GLN A 77 0.96 5.64 17.54
N THR A 78 0.83 4.41 18.04
CA THR A 78 0.44 4.12 19.43
C THR A 78 1.60 3.69 20.33
N MET A 79 2.71 3.21 19.76
CA MET A 79 3.89 2.71 20.49
C MET A 79 5.14 3.55 20.22
N GLN A 80 5.02 4.87 20.09
CA GLN A 80 6.13 5.78 19.75
C GLN A 80 7.30 5.73 20.72
N SER A 81 7.06 5.42 22.02
CA SER A 81 8.12 5.26 23.00
C SER A 81 9.01 4.01 22.74
N LYS A 82 8.43 2.96 22.15
CA LYS A 82 9.14 1.72 21.78
C LYS A 82 9.71 1.82 20.36
N TYR A 83 8.95 2.41 19.44
CA TYR A 83 9.29 2.57 18.01
C TYR A 83 9.21 4.04 17.60
N PRO A 84 10.27 4.84 17.80
CA PRO A 84 10.24 6.30 17.66
C PRO A 84 10.26 6.80 16.20
N LYS A 85 10.32 5.89 15.22
CA LYS A 85 10.28 6.22 13.80
C LYS A 85 8.95 6.88 13.45
N VAL A 86 8.96 8.03 12.79
CA VAL A 86 7.77 8.82 12.45
C VAL A 86 7.34 8.70 10.99
N TYR A 87 7.94 7.81 10.24
CA TYR A 87 7.73 7.61 8.82
C TYR A 87 7.59 6.14 8.46
N ALA A 88 7.00 5.89 7.30
CA ALA A 88 6.89 4.58 6.66
C ALA A 88 7.39 4.63 5.22
N GLU A 89 7.80 3.49 4.70
CA GLU A 89 8.10 3.26 3.28
C GLU A 89 7.52 1.92 2.86
N LYS A 90 6.80 1.94 1.73
CA LYS A 90 6.21 0.76 1.11
C LYS A 90 6.55 0.69 -0.37
N LEU A 91 6.55 -0.51 -0.91
CA LEU A 91 6.45 -0.78 -2.34
C LEU A 91 5.11 -1.42 -2.62
N LEU A 92 4.40 -0.93 -3.63
CA LEU A 92 3.09 -1.41 -4.04
C LEU A 92 3.18 -1.88 -5.49
N TYR A 93 2.56 -3.01 -5.78
CA TYR A 93 2.49 -3.55 -7.13
C TYR A 93 1.05 -3.69 -7.56
N LEU A 94 0.71 -3.01 -8.64
CA LEU A 94 -0.59 -3.11 -9.30
C LEU A 94 -0.40 -3.68 -10.70
N LYS A 95 -1.25 -4.61 -11.04
CA LYS A 95 -1.37 -5.15 -12.40
C LYS A 95 -2.27 -4.26 -13.23
N GLU A 96 -2.04 -4.23 -14.53
CA GLU A 96 -2.97 -3.57 -15.43
C GLU A 96 -4.38 -4.14 -15.26
N GLY A 97 -5.35 -3.25 -15.08
CA GLY A 97 -6.74 -3.61 -14.78
C GLY A 97 -7.11 -3.62 -13.30
N GLN A 98 -6.12 -3.55 -12.40
CA GLN A 98 -6.37 -3.38 -10.96
C GLN A 98 -6.51 -1.90 -10.59
N TYR A 99 -7.32 -1.64 -9.57
CA TYR A 99 -7.44 -0.31 -8.97
C TYR A 99 -7.51 -0.39 -7.44
N SER A 100 -7.07 0.67 -6.77
CA SER A 100 -7.28 0.94 -5.35
C SER A 100 -8.49 1.84 -5.19
N PRO A 101 -9.50 1.45 -4.39
CA PRO A 101 -10.72 2.22 -4.24
C PRO A 101 -10.50 3.55 -3.54
N ASN A 102 -11.44 4.47 -3.78
CA ASN A 102 -11.40 5.82 -3.27
C ASN A 102 -11.38 5.84 -1.73
N HIS A 103 -10.39 6.51 -1.15
CA HIS A 103 -10.20 6.64 0.29
C HIS A 103 -9.42 7.91 0.64
N PHE A 104 -9.41 8.27 1.92
CA PHE A 104 -8.48 9.23 2.50
C PHE A 104 -7.92 8.72 3.83
N HIS A 105 -6.89 9.40 4.34
CA HIS A 105 -6.30 9.14 5.66
C HIS A 105 -6.60 10.29 6.61
N TRP A 106 -6.95 9.96 7.88
CA TRP A 106 -7.19 10.96 8.92
C TRP A 106 -5.87 11.53 9.47
N TYR A 107 -4.84 10.68 9.58
CA TYR A 107 -3.61 11.00 10.33
C TYR A 107 -2.38 11.12 9.44
N LYS A 108 -2.19 10.20 8.50
CA LYS A 108 -0.98 10.21 7.67
C LYS A 108 -1.13 11.12 6.44
N THR A 109 0.00 11.68 6.04
CA THR A 109 0.23 12.19 4.68
C THR A 109 1.18 11.24 3.97
N GLU A 110 1.14 11.20 2.65
CA GLU A 110 1.98 10.30 1.86
C GLU A 110 2.39 10.90 0.52
N ASP A 111 3.53 10.46 0.02
CA ASP A 111 3.91 10.60 -1.38
C ASP A 111 3.73 9.27 -2.09
N ILE A 112 2.97 9.25 -3.18
CA ILE A 112 2.89 8.12 -4.11
C ILE A 112 3.82 8.42 -5.28
N ILE A 113 4.78 7.52 -5.51
CA ILE A 113 5.88 7.69 -6.45
C ILE A 113 5.82 6.56 -7.47
N ASN A 114 5.76 6.85 -8.76
CA ASN A 114 5.92 5.82 -9.79
C ASN A 114 7.39 5.38 -9.87
N ARG A 115 7.71 4.17 -9.41
CA ARG A 115 9.08 3.61 -9.41
C ARG A 115 9.45 2.89 -10.69
N GLY A 116 8.47 2.57 -11.52
CA GLY A 116 8.72 1.95 -12.82
C GLY A 116 7.56 1.09 -13.32
N GLY A 117 7.66 0.65 -14.54
CA GLY A 117 6.62 -0.08 -15.25
C GLY A 117 5.69 0.84 -16.01
N GLY A 118 4.39 0.57 -15.92
CA GLY A 118 3.35 1.37 -16.54
C GLY A 118 3.19 2.74 -15.91
N ASN A 119 2.12 3.42 -16.30
CA ASN A 119 1.73 4.70 -15.71
C ASN A 119 0.58 4.49 -14.72
N VAL A 120 0.55 5.30 -13.67
CA VAL A 120 -0.57 5.31 -12.72
C VAL A 120 -1.41 6.57 -12.90
N LEU A 121 -2.73 6.42 -12.82
CA LEU A 121 -3.71 7.50 -12.81
C LEU A 121 -4.25 7.63 -11.40
N ILE A 122 -4.07 8.78 -10.77
CA ILE A 122 -4.53 9.06 -9.40
C ILE A 122 -5.64 10.11 -9.48
N ARG A 123 -6.87 9.72 -9.14
CA ARG A 123 -8.01 10.62 -9.10
C ARG A 123 -8.13 11.25 -7.73
N VAL A 124 -8.40 12.56 -7.68
CA VAL A 124 -8.39 13.34 -6.44
C VAL A 124 -9.66 14.12 -6.23
N TYR A 125 -10.09 14.20 -4.95
CA TYR A 125 -11.21 15.02 -4.49
C TYR A 125 -10.90 15.58 -3.10
N ASN A 126 -11.43 16.77 -2.80
CA ASN A 126 -11.50 17.23 -1.42
C ASN A 126 -12.56 16.43 -0.65
N SER A 127 -12.54 16.51 0.67
CA SER A 127 -13.62 16.02 1.55
C SER A 127 -14.36 17.19 2.19
N HIS A 128 -15.65 17.01 2.44
CA HIS A 128 -16.44 17.88 3.30
C HIS A 128 -16.15 17.63 4.79
N PRO A 129 -16.51 18.53 5.72
CA PRO A 129 -16.33 18.30 7.16
C PRO A 129 -17.07 17.09 7.73
N ASP A 130 -18.08 16.57 7.03
CA ASP A 130 -18.81 15.35 7.36
C ASP A 130 -18.18 14.08 6.73
N GLU A 131 -16.98 14.23 6.16
CA GLU A 131 -16.21 13.18 5.49
C GLU A 131 -16.84 12.67 4.18
N SER A 132 -17.83 13.33 3.62
CA SER A 132 -18.30 13.04 2.27
C SER A 132 -17.36 13.61 1.20
N ILE A 133 -17.40 13.05 -0.01
CA ILE A 133 -16.59 13.56 -1.13
C ILE A 133 -17.17 14.90 -1.60
N ASP A 134 -16.29 15.89 -1.79
CA ASP A 134 -16.62 17.15 -2.46
C ASP A 134 -16.39 16.98 -3.97
N TYR A 135 -17.48 16.92 -4.72
CA TYR A 135 -17.47 16.80 -6.17
C TYR A 135 -17.42 18.13 -6.93
N GLU A 136 -17.43 19.27 -6.20
CA GLU A 136 -17.63 20.59 -6.78
C GLU A 136 -16.40 21.48 -6.71
N SER A 137 -15.68 21.49 -5.58
CA SER A 137 -14.56 22.41 -5.40
C SER A 137 -13.27 21.92 -6.06
N ASP A 138 -12.53 22.88 -6.60
CA ASP A 138 -11.22 22.60 -7.17
C ASP A 138 -10.25 22.05 -6.11
N VAL A 139 -9.41 21.10 -6.52
CA VAL A 139 -8.41 20.43 -5.68
C VAL A 139 -7.04 21.04 -5.91
N THR A 140 -6.35 21.39 -4.82
CA THR A 140 -4.92 21.75 -4.88
C THR A 140 -4.07 20.49 -4.91
N VAL A 141 -3.24 20.35 -5.93
CA VAL A 141 -2.38 19.20 -6.17
C VAL A 141 -0.90 19.60 -6.06
N HIS A 142 -0.11 18.72 -5.46
CA HIS A 142 1.33 18.87 -5.32
C HIS A 142 2.04 17.68 -5.99
N THR A 143 2.75 17.94 -7.09
CA THR A 143 3.51 16.92 -7.84
C THR A 143 4.93 17.41 -8.07
N ASP A 144 5.94 16.63 -7.66
CA ASP A 144 7.36 16.90 -7.97
C ASP A 144 7.80 18.35 -7.67
N GLY A 145 7.38 18.91 -6.53
CA GLY A 145 7.69 20.30 -6.12
C GLY A 145 6.86 21.38 -6.80
N ARG A 146 5.87 21.00 -7.63
CA ARG A 146 4.91 21.91 -8.26
C ARG A 146 3.60 21.92 -7.49
N THR A 147 2.97 23.09 -7.38
CA THR A 147 1.62 23.25 -6.82
C THR A 147 0.71 23.87 -7.87
N TYR A 148 -0.44 23.27 -8.10
CA TYR A 148 -1.44 23.76 -9.05
C TYR A 148 -2.84 23.29 -8.65
N THR A 149 -3.86 23.81 -9.30
CA THR A 149 -5.28 23.52 -8.99
C THR A 149 -5.92 22.81 -10.18
N VAL A 150 -6.74 21.81 -9.89
CA VAL A 150 -7.51 21.05 -10.88
C VAL A 150 -8.95 20.89 -10.44
N PRO A 151 -9.92 20.71 -11.36
CA PRO A 151 -11.29 20.38 -11.00
C PRO A 151 -11.37 19.06 -10.18
N ALA A 152 -12.39 18.94 -9.31
CA ALA A 152 -12.69 17.70 -8.59
C ALA A 152 -12.80 16.51 -9.55
N GLY A 153 -12.24 15.36 -9.17
CA GLY A 153 -12.26 14.14 -9.97
C GLY A 153 -11.25 14.09 -11.12
N THR A 154 -10.36 15.07 -11.22
CA THR A 154 -9.27 15.02 -12.20
C THR A 154 -8.35 13.84 -11.91
N GLN A 155 -7.99 13.09 -12.95
CA GLN A 155 -6.96 12.06 -12.88
C GLN A 155 -5.58 12.69 -13.14
N ILE A 156 -4.70 12.59 -12.16
CA ILE A 156 -3.30 12.98 -12.25
C ILE A 156 -2.53 11.78 -12.76
N ARG A 157 -1.91 11.92 -13.92
CA ARG A 157 -1.11 10.87 -14.54
C ARG A 157 0.34 10.97 -14.06
N LEU A 158 0.88 9.88 -13.51
CA LEU A 158 2.28 9.79 -13.11
C LEU A 158 2.99 8.75 -13.99
N THR A 159 4.01 9.19 -14.71
CA THR A 159 4.96 8.33 -15.43
C THR A 159 6.11 7.94 -14.50
N PRO A 160 6.95 6.95 -14.86
CA PRO A 160 8.09 6.55 -14.04
C PRO A 160 8.98 7.72 -13.62
N GLY A 161 9.18 7.88 -12.31
CA GLY A 161 9.93 8.94 -11.68
C GLY A 161 9.07 10.08 -11.10
N GLU A 162 7.83 10.25 -11.55
CA GLU A 162 6.92 11.29 -11.04
C GLU A 162 6.24 10.86 -9.74
N SER A 163 5.83 11.85 -8.94
CA SER A 163 5.18 11.65 -7.64
C SER A 163 4.06 12.66 -7.38
N ILE A 164 3.16 12.28 -6.49
CA ILE A 164 2.12 13.15 -5.94
C ILE A 164 2.13 13.09 -4.41
N TYR A 165 2.03 14.25 -3.76
CA TYR A 165 1.80 14.34 -2.33
C TYR A 165 0.29 14.30 -2.04
N ILE A 166 -0.11 13.39 -1.19
CA ILE A 166 -1.48 13.20 -0.70
C ILE A 166 -1.55 13.71 0.73
N GLN A 167 -2.29 14.78 0.95
CA GLN A 167 -2.53 15.34 2.28
C GLN A 167 -3.65 14.59 2.99
N GLN A 168 -3.75 14.76 4.31
CA GLN A 168 -4.87 14.27 5.11
C GLN A 168 -6.20 14.73 4.52
N TYR A 169 -7.24 13.90 4.64
CA TYR A 169 -8.59 14.15 4.14
C TYR A 169 -8.72 14.38 2.63
N LEU A 170 -7.66 14.14 1.85
CA LEU A 170 -7.73 14.18 0.39
C LEU A 170 -8.16 12.80 -0.13
N TYR A 171 -9.38 12.71 -0.62
CA TYR A 171 -9.85 11.50 -1.29
C TYR A 171 -9.04 11.22 -2.55
N HIS A 172 -8.56 9.99 -2.64
CA HIS A 172 -7.84 9.52 -3.80
C HIS A 172 -8.14 8.05 -4.10
N ASP A 173 -8.15 7.72 -5.36
CA ASP A 173 -8.09 6.37 -5.89
C ASP A 173 -6.97 6.30 -6.92
N PHE A 174 -6.49 5.10 -7.22
CA PHE A 174 -5.50 4.95 -8.26
C PHE A 174 -5.70 3.65 -9.04
N GLU A 175 -5.42 3.74 -10.34
CA GLU A 175 -5.49 2.64 -11.29
C GLU A 175 -4.30 2.70 -12.24
N VAL A 176 -3.97 1.57 -12.87
CA VAL A 176 -2.96 1.53 -13.93
C VAL A 176 -3.56 2.08 -15.22
N GLU A 177 -2.83 2.96 -15.92
CA GLU A 177 -3.26 3.47 -17.23
C GLU A 177 -3.32 2.31 -18.24
N PRO A 178 -4.49 2.06 -18.88
CA PRO A 178 -4.63 0.94 -19.80
C PRO A 178 -3.61 0.96 -20.95
N GLY A 179 -3.04 -0.19 -21.26
CA GLY A 179 -2.06 -0.38 -22.35
C GLY A 179 -0.63 0.01 -21.97
N THR A 180 -0.35 0.33 -20.70
CA THR A 180 1.01 0.70 -20.26
C THR A 180 1.71 -0.40 -19.47
N GLY A 181 1.00 -1.48 -19.13
CA GLY A 181 1.52 -2.59 -18.34
C GLY A 181 1.51 -2.34 -16.84
N ASP A 182 1.93 -3.33 -16.08
CA ASP A 182 1.94 -3.30 -14.61
C ASP A 182 2.85 -2.21 -14.06
N VAL A 183 2.57 -1.73 -12.84
CA VAL A 183 3.30 -0.63 -12.22
C VAL A 183 3.85 -1.00 -10.84
N LEU A 184 5.07 -0.59 -10.55
CA LEU A 184 5.67 -0.57 -9.22
C LEU A 184 5.61 0.86 -8.67
N LEU A 185 4.92 1.05 -7.56
CA LEU A 185 4.85 2.31 -6.84
C LEU A 185 5.68 2.25 -5.57
N GLY A 186 6.20 3.40 -5.15
CA GLY A 186 6.71 3.63 -3.81
C GLY A 186 5.72 4.51 -3.04
N GLU A 187 5.53 4.22 -1.77
CA GLU A 187 4.85 5.10 -0.83
C GLU A 187 5.86 5.53 0.25
N VAL A 188 6.00 6.81 0.45
CA VAL A 188 6.71 7.38 1.61
C VAL A 188 5.70 8.19 2.40
N SER A 189 5.49 7.83 3.66
CA SER A 189 4.41 8.42 4.45
C SER A 189 4.83 8.65 5.92
N GLN A 190 3.98 9.30 6.68
CA GLN A 190 4.01 9.16 8.14
C GLN A 190 3.69 7.72 8.53
N CYS A 191 3.80 7.39 9.85
CA CYS A 191 3.53 6.03 10.32
C CYS A 191 2.18 5.52 9.82
N ASN A 192 2.22 4.34 9.22
CA ASN A 192 1.05 3.67 8.66
C ASN A 192 0.31 2.87 9.73
N ASP A 193 -1.02 2.97 9.74
CA ASP A 193 -1.94 2.11 10.49
C ASP A 193 -3.10 1.69 9.59
N ASP A 194 -2.90 0.62 8.83
CA ASP A 194 -3.87 0.14 7.84
C ASP A 194 -5.21 -0.28 8.46
N SER A 195 -5.25 -0.54 9.76
CA SER A 195 -6.46 -0.95 10.47
C SER A 195 -7.36 0.23 10.86
N ASN A 196 -6.77 1.43 11.09
CA ASN A 196 -7.48 2.54 11.71
C ASN A 196 -7.38 3.87 10.93
N ASP A 197 -6.54 3.97 9.91
CA ASP A 197 -6.27 5.22 9.20
C ASP A 197 -6.70 5.20 7.71
N ASN A 198 -7.80 4.49 7.39
CA ASN A 198 -8.36 4.44 6.05
C ASN A 198 -9.87 4.69 6.07
N ARG A 199 -10.31 5.77 5.43
CA ARG A 199 -11.71 6.09 5.21
C ARG A 199 -12.10 5.76 3.77
N PHE A 200 -12.53 4.52 3.53
CA PHE A 200 -12.99 4.09 2.20
C PHE A 200 -14.36 4.66 1.86
N ASN A 201 -14.56 4.99 0.59
CA ASN A 201 -15.86 5.38 0.04
C ASN A 201 -16.16 4.60 -1.27
N PRO A 202 -17.15 3.67 -1.27
CA PRO A 202 -17.98 3.27 -0.12
C PRO A 202 -17.16 2.56 0.97
N PRO A 203 -17.69 2.45 2.22
CA PRO A 203 -17.02 1.70 3.28
C PRO A 203 -16.76 0.25 2.88
N MET A 204 -15.54 -0.25 3.11
CA MET A 204 -15.14 -1.62 2.79
C MET A 204 -14.05 -2.13 3.74
N GLY A 205 -13.72 -3.42 3.67
CA GLY A 205 -12.64 -4.02 4.42
C GLY A 205 -11.26 -3.64 3.88
N ARG A 206 -10.21 -4.01 4.62
CA ARG A 206 -8.81 -3.82 4.19
C ARG A 206 -8.13 -5.16 3.88
N PHE A 207 -8.43 -6.19 4.67
CA PHE A 207 -7.74 -7.47 4.59
C PHE A 207 -8.60 -8.54 3.89
N PRO A 208 -8.01 -9.40 3.02
CA PRO A 208 -8.73 -10.49 2.39
C PRO A 208 -9.03 -11.62 3.38
N ALA A 209 -10.11 -12.35 3.15
CA ALA A 209 -10.30 -13.68 3.73
C ALA A 209 -9.50 -14.68 2.88
N ILE A 210 -8.57 -15.45 3.52
CA ILE A 210 -7.70 -16.39 2.82
C ILE A 210 -8.17 -17.82 3.07
N GLU A 211 -8.37 -18.58 1.97
CA GLU A 211 -8.60 -20.02 1.95
C GLU A 211 -7.26 -20.71 1.73
N GLU A 212 -6.86 -21.57 2.68
CA GLU A 212 -5.58 -22.26 2.66
C GLU A 212 -5.64 -23.51 1.75
N ASP A 213 -5.36 -23.34 0.47
CA ASP A 213 -5.29 -24.42 -0.54
C ASP A 213 -3.87 -24.91 -0.82
N GLU A 214 -2.84 -24.16 -0.38
CA GLU A 214 -1.44 -24.55 -0.41
C GLU A 214 -0.65 -23.93 0.75
N ALA A 215 0.61 -24.32 0.94
CA ALA A 215 1.47 -23.72 1.95
C ALA A 215 1.85 -22.28 1.56
N PRO A 216 1.98 -21.35 2.53
CA PRO A 216 2.38 -19.96 2.23
C PRO A 216 3.82 -19.89 1.70
N TYR A 217 4.01 -19.12 0.64
CA TYR A 217 5.33 -18.79 0.08
C TYR A 217 6.10 -17.86 1.02
N ARG A 218 5.45 -16.82 1.49
CA ARG A 218 5.90 -15.88 2.53
C ARG A 218 4.74 -15.69 3.50
N LEU A 219 5.05 -15.35 4.75
CA LEU A 219 4.04 -14.89 5.70
C LEU A 219 3.69 -13.43 5.42
N LEU A 220 2.41 -13.11 5.49
CA LEU A 220 1.95 -11.73 5.48
C LEU A 220 2.27 -11.07 6.84
N CYS A 221 2.30 -9.75 6.87
CA CYS A 221 2.65 -8.98 8.07
C CYS A 221 1.71 -9.26 9.28
N THR A 222 0.53 -9.80 9.02
CA THR A 222 -0.46 -10.22 10.05
C THR A 222 -0.34 -11.68 10.47
N GLU A 223 0.58 -12.46 9.90
CA GLU A 223 0.68 -13.93 10.07
C GLU A 223 1.93 -14.37 10.84
N TYR A 224 2.78 -13.43 11.26
CA TYR A 224 4.02 -13.79 11.94
C TYR A 224 3.75 -14.52 13.27
N PRO A 225 4.46 -15.62 13.55
CA PRO A 225 4.39 -16.28 14.86
C PRO A 225 4.91 -15.36 15.96
N ALA A 226 4.51 -15.64 17.20
CA ALA A 226 5.09 -15.00 18.37
C ALA A 226 6.62 -15.19 18.39
N ALA A 227 7.33 -14.25 19.01
CA ALA A 227 8.77 -14.35 19.18
C ALA A 227 9.13 -15.65 19.92
N LYS A 228 10.21 -16.28 19.49
CA LYS A 228 10.79 -17.42 20.20
C LYS A 228 11.65 -16.90 21.37
N ASP A 229 11.40 -17.45 22.56
CA ASP A 229 12.18 -17.18 23.77
C ASP A 229 13.64 -17.69 23.68
#